data_8a6c981c0931717dc181bdac9144070a
#
_entry.id   8a6c981c0931717dc181bdac9144070a
#
_cell.length_a   1.000
_cell.length_b   1.000
_cell.length_c   1.000
_cell.angle_alpha   90.00
_cell.angle_beta   90.00
_cell.angle_gamma   90.00
#
_symmetry.space_group_name_H-M   'P 1'
#
loop_
_entity.id
_entity.type
_entity.pdbx_description
1 polymer ?
#
loop_
_entity_poly.entity_id
_entity_poly.type
_entity_poly.pdbx_seq_one_letter_code
_entity_poly.pdbx_strand_id
1 'polypeptide(L)'
;MKSLIGSINRSPLRCGFSTMTIALCWFALSPPLKAVDCPSDCGAAGNTSVGINALNSVTSGINNTAVGTGALTADTGGDYNVAIGNGALQSNTTGFQNMAIGAEALANNVVGNFNMGIGFRALFMNTGGRNSVARR
;
A
#
# COMPACT_ATOMS: atom_id res chain seq x y z
N MET A 1 -32.20 -11.06 -42.30
CA MET A 1 -31.80 -11.76 -41.06
C MET A 1 -31.28 -10.75 -40.08
N LYS A 2 -32.05 -10.41 -39.06
CA LYS A 2 -31.67 -9.41 -38.04
C LYS A 2 -31.00 -10.13 -36.87
N SER A 3 -29.75 -9.81 -36.59
CA SER A 3 -28.99 -10.29 -35.42
C SER A 3 -29.45 -9.50 -34.18
N LEU A 4 -30.06 -10.20 -33.24
CA LEU A 4 -30.38 -9.70 -31.90
C LEU A 4 -29.16 -9.92 -30.99
N ILE A 5 -28.37 -8.87 -30.75
CA ILE A 5 -27.40 -8.86 -29.66
C ILE A 5 -28.13 -8.33 -28.43
N GLY A 6 -28.53 -9.24 -27.56
CA GLY A 6 -29.16 -8.86 -26.29
C GLY A 6 -28.18 -8.17 -25.34
N SER A 7 -28.54 -6.97 -24.97
CA SER A 7 -27.91 -6.21 -23.90
C SER A 7 -28.10 -6.97 -22.57
N ILE A 8 -27.00 -7.42 -21.96
CA ILE A 8 -27.03 -7.98 -20.59
C ILE A 8 -27.12 -6.82 -19.60
N ASN A 9 -28.35 -6.45 -19.28
CA ASN A 9 -28.64 -5.52 -18.22
C ASN A 9 -28.35 -6.20 -16.87
N ARG A 10 -27.24 -5.85 -16.22
CA ARG A 10 -26.95 -6.26 -14.84
C ARG A 10 -27.81 -5.45 -13.88
N SER A 11 -29.04 -5.86 -13.67
CA SER A 11 -29.82 -5.36 -12.57
C SER A 11 -29.25 -5.88 -11.23
N PRO A 12 -29.18 -5.04 -10.17
CA PRO A 12 -28.76 -5.49 -8.85
C PRO A 12 -29.79 -6.51 -8.33
N LEU A 13 -29.31 -7.68 -7.90
CA LEU A 13 -30.13 -8.66 -7.22
C LEU A 13 -30.82 -8.03 -6.01
N ARG A 14 -32.11 -7.86 -6.11
CA ARG A 14 -32.98 -7.62 -4.95
C ARG A 14 -33.03 -8.92 -4.13
N CYS A 15 -32.37 -8.94 -2.97
CA CYS A 15 -32.57 -10.00 -1.98
C CYS A 15 -34.01 -9.98 -1.49
N GLY A 16 -34.85 -10.91 -2.00
CA GLY A 16 -36.13 -11.19 -1.42
C GLY A 16 -35.95 -11.94 -0.09
N PHE A 17 -36.55 -11.39 0.95
CA PHE A 17 -36.53 -11.97 2.30
C PHE A 17 -37.23 -13.33 2.30
N SER A 18 -36.49 -14.40 2.47
CA SER A 18 -36.98 -15.69 2.92
C SER A 18 -36.20 -16.09 4.17
N THR A 19 -36.91 -16.53 5.20
CA THR A 19 -36.44 -16.77 6.57
C THR A 19 -35.38 -17.86 6.73
N MET A 20 -34.89 -18.43 5.66
CA MET A 20 -33.86 -19.50 5.68
C MET A 20 -32.47 -19.03 5.26
N THR A 21 -32.25 -17.76 4.92
CA THR A 21 -31.00 -17.22 4.41
C THR A 21 -30.19 -16.43 5.44
N ILE A 22 -30.62 -16.33 6.71
CA ILE A 22 -29.93 -15.54 7.73
C ILE A 22 -28.55 -16.11 8.09
N ALA A 23 -28.37 -17.43 8.03
CA ALA A 23 -27.08 -18.06 8.33
C ALA A 23 -26.01 -17.87 7.24
N LEU A 24 -26.41 -17.66 5.97
CA LEU A 24 -25.49 -17.42 4.86
C LEU A 24 -25.13 -15.94 4.68
N CYS A 25 -25.99 -15.02 5.12
CA CYS A 25 -25.70 -13.58 5.10
C CYS A 25 -24.61 -13.17 6.09
N TRP A 26 -24.39 -13.90 7.19
CA TRP A 26 -23.31 -13.60 8.12
C TRP A 26 -21.92 -13.88 7.56
N PHE A 27 -21.81 -14.82 6.62
CA PHE A 27 -20.55 -15.07 5.90
C PHE A 27 -20.28 -14.04 4.79
N ALA A 28 -21.33 -13.41 4.27
CA ALA A 28 -21.21 -12.37 3.24
C ALA A 28 -21.00 -10.96 3.83
N LEU A 29 -21.21 -10.79 5.15
CA LEU A 29 -21.01 -9.52 5.86
C LEU A 29 -19.63 -9.42 6.55
N SER A 30 -18.77 -10.45 6.42
CA SER A 30 -17.35 -10.25 6.70
C SER A 30 -16.86 -9.23 5.68
N PRO A 31 -16.38 -8.04 6.09
CA PRO A 31 -15.74 -7.17 5.13
C PRO A 31 -14.69 -8.02 4.41
N PRO A 32 -14.63 -7.99 3.08
CA PRO A 32 -13.54 -8.68 2.39
C PRO A 32 -12.26 -8.24 3.10
N LEU A 33 -11.48 -9.21 3.55
CA LEU A 33 -10.17 -8.93 4.12
C LEU A 33 -9.39 -8.23 3.01
N LYS A 34 -9.45 -6.92 2.98
CA LYS A 34 -8.66 -6.11 2.05
C LYS A 34 -7.22 -6.29 2.47
N ALA A 35 -6.59 -7.30 1.92
CA ALA A 35 -5.16 -7.54 2.11
C ALA A 35 -4.33 -6.42 1.49
N VAL A 36 -4.96 -5.58 0.65
CA VAL A 36 -4.27 -4.51 -0.08
C VAL A 36 -5.20 -3.32 -0.17
N ASP A 37 -4.97 -2.30 0.62
CA ASP A 37 -5.61 -1.01 0.45
C ASP A 37 -4.68 -0.13 -0.41
N CYS A 38 -4.55 -0.50 -1.67
CA CYS A 38 -3.85 0.32 -2.65
C CYS A 38 -4.84 1.28 -3.29
N PRO A 39 -4.59 2.59 -3.29
CA PRO A 39 -5.29 3.48 -4.19
C PRO A 39 -5.01 3.01 -5.63
N SER A 40 -6.05 2.86 -6.38
CA SER A 40 -6.36 2.38 -7.71
C SER A 40 -5.27 1.82 -8.66
N ASP A 41 -3.98 1.85 -8.38
CA ASP A 41 -2.95 1.50 -9.38
C ASP A 41 -1.65 0.87 -8.86
N CYS A 42 -1.61 0.33 -7.65
CA CYS A 42 -0.40 -0.32 -7.12
C CYS A 42 0.09 -1.48 -8.01
N GLY A 43 -0.83 -2.20 -8.65
CA GLY A 43 -0.47 -3.35 -9.48
C GLY A 43 0.13 -3.00 -10.83
N ALA A 44 -0.32 -1.91 -11.45
CA ALA A 44 0.16 -1.51 -12.78
C ALA A 44 1.57 -0.89 -12.74
N ALA A 45 1.92 -0.27 -11.61
CA ALA A 45 3.22 0.36 -11.40
C ALA A 45 4.26 -0.56 -10.74
N GLY A 46 3.97 -1.84 -10.54
CA GLY A 46 4.86 -2.79 -9.86
C GLY A 46 4.98 -2.55 -8.36
N ASN A 47 4.08 -1.81 -7.75
CA ASN A 47 4.06 -1.55 -6.31
C ASN A 47 3.43 -2.71 -5.53
N THR A 48 3.95 -2.99 -4.33
CA THR A 48 3.37 -3.94 -3.38
C THR A 48 3.04 -3.22 -2.08
N SER A 49 1.80 -3.31 -1.61
CA SER A 49 1.42 -2.74 -0.33
C SER A 49 0.62 -3.72 0.52
N VAL A 50 1.00 -3.84 1.79
CA VAL A 50 0.35 -4.69 2.79
C VAL A 50 0.30 -3.94 4.11
N GLY A 51 -0.88 -3.58 4.56
CA GLY A 51 -1.09 -2.88 5.83
C GLY A 51 -1.95 -1.63 5.69
N ILE A 52 -2.48 -1.16 6.83
CA ILE A 52 -3.32 0.03 6.85
C ILE A 52 -2.49 1.25 6.43
N ASN A 53 -2.98 2.01 5.46
CA ASN A 53 -2.32 3.20 4.90
C ASN A 53 -0.91 2.96 4.31
N ALA A 54 -0.54 1.72 3.98
CA ALA A 54 0.69 1.47 3.25
C ALA A 54 0.56 1.99 1.81
N LEU A 55 1.52 2.79 1.31
CA LEU A 55 1.52 3.45 -0.01
C LEU A 55 0.22 4.25 -0.31
N ASN A 56 -0.36 4.87 0.70
CA ASN A 56 -1.67 5.51 0.57
C ASN A 56 -1.69 6.76 -0.35
N SER A 57 -0.56 7.43 -0.53
CA SER A 57 -0.47 8.69 -1.27
C SER A 57 0.19 8.57 -2.65
N VAL A 58 0.55 7.36 -3.07
CA VAL A 58 1.28 7.17 -4.32
C VAL A 58 0.49 7.64 -5.54
N THR A 59 1.12 8.44 -6.39
CA THR A 59 0.52 8.98 -7.62
C THR A 59 1.30 8.57 -8.87
N SER A 60 2.63 8.58 -8.81
CA SER A 60 3.50 8.24 -9.92
C SER A 60 4.65 7.30 -9.54
N GLY A 61 4.87 7.03 -8.25
CA GLY A 61 5.93 6.14 -7.77
C GLY A 61 5.78 4.70 -8.26
N ILE A 62 6.88 4.07 -8.65
CA ILE A 62 6.89 2.72 -9.22
C ILE A 62 7.84 1.79 -8.44
N ASN A 63 7.53 0.49 -8.50
CA ASN A 63 8.37 -0.58 -7.96
C ASN A 63 8.68 -0.44 -6.45
N ASN A 64 7.74 0.09 -5.68
CA ASN A 64 7.87 0.22 -4.24
C ASN A 64 7.27 -1.00 -3.52
N THR A 65 7.88 -1.39 -2.40
CA THR A 65 7.36 -2.43 -1.50
C THR A 65 7.11 -1.82 -0.12
N ALA A 66 5.87 -1.82 0.32
CA ALA A 66 5.46 -1.33 1.63
C ALA A 66 4.71 -2.41 2.41
N VAL A 67 5.27 -2.86 3.52
CA VAL A 67 4.67 -3.87 4.40
C VAL A 67 4.63 -3.34 5.83
N GLY A 68 3.45 -3.06 6.33
CA GLY A 68 3.23 -2.52 7.66
C GLY A 68 2.31 -1.31 7.67
N THR A 69 1.68 -1.05 8.82
CA THR A 69 0.82 0.13 8.98
C THR A 69 1.64 1.41 8.76
N GLY A 70 1.19 2.26 7.87
CA GLY A 70 1.84 3.54 7.58
C GLY A 70 3.19 3.45 6.85
N ALA A 71 3.59 2.29 6.33
CA ALA A 71 4.79 2.18 5.52
C ALA A 71 4.62 2.96 4.21
N LEU A 72 5.58 3.85 3.87
CA LEU A 72 5.54 4.72 2.68
C LEU A 72 4.24 5.52 2.53
N THR A 73 3.63 5.95 3.64
CA THR A 73 2.32 6.64 3.60
C THR A 73 2.33 7.92 2.79
N ALA A 74 3.38 8.72 2.87
CA ALA A 74 3.49 10.03 2.21
C ALA A 74 4.11 9.94 0.81
N ASP A 75 4.50 8.76 0.34
CA ASP A 75 5.16 8.59 -0.95
C ASP A 75 4.24 8.97 -2.10
N THR A 76 4.67 9.92 -2.91
CA THR A 76 3.90 10.39 -4.07
C THR A 76 4.56 10.00 -5.39
N GLY A 77 5.88 10.05 -5.45
CA GLY A 77 6.63 9.82 -6.68
C GLY A 77 7.98 9.16 -6.45
N GLY A 78 8.21 8.56 -5.27
CA GLY A 78 9.43 7.79 -5.01
C GLY A 78 9.42 6.44 -5.71
N ASP A 79 10.58 5.98 -6.16
CA ASP A 79 10.73 4.75 -6.90
C ASP A 79 11.66 3.77 -6.21
N TYR A 80 11.41 2.47 -6.41
CA TYR A 80 12.31 1.40 -5.96
C TYR A 80 12.60 1.42 -4.45
N ASN A 81 11.65 1.85 -3.62
CA ASN A 81 11.80 1.84 -2.16
C ASN A 81 11.29 0.53 -1.57
N VAL A 82 11.96 0.06 -0.52
CA VAL A 82 11.52 -1.07 0.31
C VAL A 82 11.29 -0.59 1.73
N ALA A 83 10.07 -0.66 2.22
CA ALA A 83 9.67 -0.29 3.57
C ALA A 83 8.94 -1.45 4.25
N ILE A 84 9.58 -2.05 5.25
CA ILE A 84 9.03 -3.17 6.01
C ILE A 84 9.02 -2.82 7.50
N GLY A 85 7.86 -2.59 8.04
CA GLY A 85 7.66 -2.19 9.44
C GLY A 85 6.64 -1.08 9.60
N ASN A 86 6.10 -0.93 10.80
CA ASN A 86 5.20 0.16 11.13
C ASN A 86 5.92 1.51 10.95
N GLY A 87 5.39 2.42 10.15
CA GLY A 87 5.97 3.74 9.89
C GLY A 87 7.34 3.74 9.19
N ALA A 88 7.76 2.63 8.57
CA ALA A 88 8.98 2.61 7.78
C ALA A 88 8.84 3.53 6.57
N LEU A 89 9.83 4.43 6.34
CA LEU A 89 9.81 5.45 5.28
C LEU A 89 8.53 6.29 5.25
N GLN A 90 7.90 6.53 6.39
CA GLN A 90 6.58 7.15 6.50
C GLN A 90 6.49 8.52 5.82
N SER A 91 7.53 9.34 5.91
CA SER A 91 7.56 10.71 5.38
C SER A 91 8.21 10.82 3.99
N ASN A 92 8.61 9.70 3.38
CA ASN A 92 9.20 9.74 2.04
C ASN A 92 8.19 10.30 1.04
N THR A 93 8.58 11.26 0.22
CA THR A 93 7.70 11.85 -0.80
C THR A 93 8.18 11.52 -2.22
N THR A 94 9.46 11.73 -2.50
CA THR A 94 10.07 11.53 -3.81
C THR A 94 11.43 10.83 -3.73
N GLY A 95 11.85 10.45 -2.52
CA GLY A 95 13.09 9.70 -2.33
C GLY A 95 13.02 8.33 -3.03
N PHE A 96 14.13 7.90 -3.61
CA PHE A 96 14.18 6.65 -4.37
C PHE A 96 15.32 5.74 -3.92
N GLN A 97 15.17 4.43 -4.18
CA GLN A 97 16.14 3.40 -3.86
C GLN A 97 16.57 3.38 -2.38
N ASN A 98 15.59 3.58 -1.49
CA ASN A 98 15.81 3.47 -0.05
C ASN A 98 15.31 2.11 0.46
N MET A 99 16.01 1.55 1.46
CA MET A 99 15.60 0.33 2.15
C MET A 99 15.44 0.60 3.64
N ALA A 100 14.23 0.44 4.16
CA ALA A 100 13.90 0.56 5.56
C ALA A 100 13.26 -0.73 6.08
N ILE A 101 13.94 -1.41 6.99
CA ILE A 101 13.45 -2.64 7.61
C ILE A 101 13.45 -2.48 9.14
N GLY A 102 12.29 -2.41 9.72
CA GLY A 102 12.09 -2.16 11.15
C GLY A 102 11.09 -1.04 11.39
N ALA A 103 10.44 -1.04 12.57
CA ALA A 103 9.50 0.01 12.90
C ALA A 103 10.22 1.38 12.94
N GLU A 104 9.62 2.38 12.29
CA GLU A 104 10.12 3.76 12.18
C GLU A 104 11.55 3.87 11.55
N ALA A 105 12.03 2.84 10.85
CA ALA A 105 13.27 2.95 10.09
C ALA A 105 13.11 3.97 8.97
N LEU A 106 14.08 4.93 8.85
CA LEU A 106 14.04 6.03 7.88
C LEU A 106 12.73 6.85 7.90
N ALA A 107 12.01 6.89 9.03
CA ALA A 107 10.67 7.49 9.10
C ALA A 107 10.62 8.95 8.64
N ASN A 108 11.65 9.73 8.90
CA ASN A 108 11.72 11.15 8.53
C ASN A 108 12.47 11.43 7.21
N ASN A 109 12.79 10.39 6.43
CA ASN A 109 13.42 10.58 5.13
C ASN A 109 12.38 11.17 4.16
N VAL A 110 12.54 12.40 3.73
CA VAL A 110 11.58 13.08 2.85
C VAL A 110 11.97 12.92 1.38
N VAL A 111 13.21 13.24 1.04
CA VAL A 111 13.71 13.25 -0.35
C VAL A 111 15.08 12.54 -0.48
N GLY A 112 15.54 11.89 0.58
CA GLY A 112 16.81 11.18 0.59
C GLY A 112 16.80 9.94 -0.29
N ASN A 113 17.95 9.60 -0.87
CA ASN A 113 18.09 8.51 -1.81
C ASN A 113 19.22 7.56 -1.43
N PHE A 114 19.12 6.29 -1.83
CA PHE A 114 20.14 5.27 -1.61
C PHE A 114 20.50 5.05 -0.13
N ASN A 115 19.52 5.19 0.77
CA ASN A 115 19.74 5.00 2.20
C ASN A 115 19.28 3.61 2.63
N MET A 116 20.01 2.99 3.57
CA MET A 116 19.66 1.69 4.13
C MET A 116 19.59 1.78 5.66
N GLY A 117 18.39 1.65 6.20
CA GLY A 117 18.12 1.59 7.64
C GLY A 117 17.55 0.23 8.03
N ILE A 118 18.27 -0.55 8.83
CA ILE A 118 17.83 -1.86 9.32
C ILE A 118 17.80 -1.85 10.85
N GLY A 119 16.63 -2.09 11.42
CA GLY A 119 16.36 -2.11 12.85
C GLY A 119 15.41 -1.01 13.29
N PHE A 120 14.95 -1.08 14.53
CA PHE A 120 14.07 -0.09 15.13
C PHE A 120 14.70 1.31 15.09
N ARG A 121 14.02 2.27 14.45
CA ARG A 121 14.49 3.67 14.31
C ARG A 121 15.86 3.83 13.65
N ALA A 122 16.31 2.86 12.85
CA ALA A 122 17.56 3.04 12.11
C ALA A 122 17.42 4.23 11.14
N LEU A 123 18.37 5.17 11.16
CA LEU A 123 18.35 6.42 10.38
C LEU A 123 17.07 7.26 10.56
N PHE A 124 16.44 7.21 11.75
CA PHE A 124 15.18 7.91 12.03
C PHE A 124 15.22 9.40 11.70
N MET A 125 16.32 10.09 12.00
CA MET A 125 16.48 11.54 11.80
C MET A 125 17.05 11.92 10.42
N ASN A 126 17.22 10.96 9.51
CA ASN A 126 17.68 11.27 8.16
C ASN A 126 16.54 11.91 7.36
N THR A 127 16.64 13.18 7.01
CA THR A 127 15.58 13.91 6.28
C THR A 127 15.83 13.97 4.77
N GLY A 128 17.06 13.93 4.31
CA GLY A 128 17.42 14.09 2.91
C GLY A 128 18.82 13.59 2.56
N GLY A 129 19.46 12.84 3.48
CA GLY A 129 20.78 12.25 3.25
C GLY A 129 20.81 11.25 2.10
N ARG A 130 21.99 10.99 1.57
CA ARG A 130 22.23 9.99 0.51
C ARG A 130 23.30 9.02 0.94
N ASN A 131 23.20 7.78 0.49
CA ASN A 131 24.17 6.70 0.74
C ASN A 131 24.44 6.45 2.23
N SER A 132 23.46 6.67 3.10
CA SER A 132 23.58 6.42 4.53
C SER A 132 23.21 5.00 4.87
N VAL A 133 24.00 4.31 5.68
CA VAL A 133 23.74 2.93 6.13
C VAL A 133 23.78 2.87 7.64
N ALA A 134 22.73 2.35 8.27
CA ALA A 134 22.71 2.04 9.69
C ALA A 134 22.04 0.70 9.98
N ARG A 135 22.59 -0.04 10.92
CA ARG A 135 22.01 -1.26 11.51
C ARG A 135 21.89 -1.07 13.03
N ARG A 136 20.77 -1.45 13.60
CA ARG A 136 20.52 -1.42 15.04
C ARG A 136 19.90 -2.73 15.50
#